data_7ada01ef96f06e02d7974f9672bf7569
#
_entry.id   7ada01ef96f06e02d7974f9672bf7569
#
_cell.length_a   1.000
_cell.length_b   1.000
_cell.length_c   1.000
_cell.angle_alpha   90.00
_cell.angle_beta   90.00
_cell.angle_gamma   90.00
#
_symmetry.space_group_name_H-M   'P 1'
#
loop_
_entity.id
_entity.type
_entity.pdbx_description
1 polymer ?
#
loop_
_entity_poly.entity_id
_entity_poly.type
_entity_poly.pdbx_seq_one_letter_code
_entity_poly.pdbx_strand_id
1 'polypeptide(L)'
;MLRPLVLILTLIAASASAPVSANAAQRAYATEGQCGGRPMTTVRMAPGYCLGLVWQGTANDGPRMPRGLLALSGGDWLVTDLGGWQAGRGSVWRLSFAPDGSARWRRLAQGLSMPHTVARGPDGRVYVSEMNRILTLDPDAADPAATVRTVIGGLPDNRLHDNRHPLSSFVFDGDGALLVNVGAPSDRCVDDRGRPRTTASGACIDSAGTAQVRRHAYLGNGRWAEDSTVFASGLRNSIALVRHPSGTILQGENSVDLTTPDHPYDEINVLRRGGDYGWPYCVDLATPLPGWSAAQARCGQRDRPVALLPPHAAPLDLIYYEGTMFPELRGRLLMSWHGYRRTGGRIVAAETDDQGRPLTDIGGRYALYPRGSAPYPTGAPSVRGKVLTPGWDAVAGRQPRGSPVVMAVAADGAIWVTDDRSRAILRIARPTD
;
A
#
# COMPACT_ATOMS: atom_id res chain seq x y z
N MET A 1 78.46 -1.79 21.97
CA MET A 1 77.57 -1.03 21.07
C MET A 1 76.14 -1.50 21.30
N LEU A 2 75.40 -0.81 22.18
CA LEU A 2 73.97 -1.12 22.47
C LEU A 2 73.08 -0.32 21.51
N ARG A 3 72.17 -1.01 20.80
CA ARG A 3 71.09 -0.36 20.03
C ARG A 3 69.85 -0.21 20.91
N PRO A 4 69.14 0.92 20.86
CA PRO A 4 67.92 1.07 21.59
C PRO A 4 66.73 0.46 20.85
N LEU A 5 65.88 -0.23 21.60
CA LEU A 5 64.59 -0.76 21.20
C LEU A 5 63.53 0.37 21.18
N VAL A 6 62.96 0.67 20.03
CA VAL A 6 61.84 1.63 19.94
C VAL A 6 60.54 0.85 20.06
N LEU A 7 59.79 1.17 21.15
CA LEU A 7 58.48 0.62 21.40
C LEU A 7 57.46 1.50 20.68
N ILE A 8 56.78 0.98 19.65
CA ILE A 8 55.66 1.65 18.97
C ILE A 8 54.39 1.28 19.70
N LEU A 9 53.79 2.24 20.44
CA LEU A 9 52.44 2.14 20.99
C LEU A 9 51.43 2.45 19.88
N THR A 10 50.69 1.42 19.45
CA THR A 10 49.50 1.59 18.60
C THR A 10 48.30 1.97 19.47
N LEU A 11 47.83 3.20 19.34
CA LEU A 11 46.53 3.64 19.88
C LEU A 11 45.40 3.01 19.05
N ILE A 12 44.65 2.10 19.63
CA ILE A 12 43.38 1.63 19.07
C ILE A 12 42.31 2.66 19.48
N ALA A 13 41.86 3.47 18.52
CA ALA A 13 40.70 4.33 18.70
C ALA A 13 39.43 3.49 18.67
N ALA A 14 38.79 3.29 19.81
CA ALA A 14 37.46 2.70 19.92
C ALA A 14 36.44 3.74 19.40
N SER A 15 35.89 3.51 18.21
CA SER A 15 34.74 4.25 17.71
C SER A 15 33.49 3.84 18.51
N ALA A 16 33.07 4.71 19.42
CA ALA A 16 31.79 4.58 20.11
C ALA A 16 30.66 4.84 19.11
N SER A 17 29.94 3.79 18.76
CA SER A 17 28.68 3.90 18.02
C SER A 17 27.63 4.57 18.91
N ALA A 18 27.17 5.75 18.50
CA ALA A 18 26.08 6.47 19.17
C ALA A 18 24.79 5.64 19.18
N PRO A 19 23.98 5.69 20.23
CA PRO A 19 22.79 4.87 20.36
C PRO A 19 21.66 5.32 19.42
N VAL A 20 21.00 4.35 18.82
CA VAL A 20 19.87 4.47 17.88
C VAL A 20 18.58 4.99 18.55
N SER A 21 18.63 5.66 19.69
CA SER A 21 17.45 6.08 20.45
C SER A 21 16.83 7.43 20.09
N ALA A 22 17.45 8.21 19.18
CA ALA A 22 16.92 9.53 18.80
C ALA A 22 15.73 9.53 17.83
N ASN A 23 15.37 8.36 17.24
CA ASN A 23 14.39 8.28 16.16
C ASN A 23 12.93 8.02 16.60
N ALA A 24 12.67 7.65 17.83
CA ALA A 24 11.31 7.31 18.28
C ALA A 24 10.47 8.56 18.63
N ALA A 25 11.07 9.58 19.20
CA ALA A 25 10.38 10.81 19.58
C ALA A 25 9.97 11.69 18.37
N GLN A 26 10.61 11.52 17.21
CA GLN A 26 10.33 12.27 15.99
C GLN A 26 9.11 11.77 15.20
N ARG A 27 8.46 10.67 15.62
CA ARG A 27 7.35 10.04 14.88
C ARG A 27 5.99 10.20 15.55
N ALA A 28 5.94 10.74 16.76
CA ALA A 28 4.69 10.87 17.50
C ALA A 28 3.81 11.97 16.91
N TYR A 29 2.52 11.69 16.80
CA TYR A 29 1.51 12.70 16.51
C TYR A 29 1.30 13.59 17.73
N ALA A 30 1.49 14.90 17.57
CA ALA A 30 1.02 15.87 18.56
C ALA A 30 -0.51 15.91 18.52
N THR A 31 -1.15 16.06 19.70
CA THR A 31 -2.61 16.07 19.80
C THR A 31 -3.07 17.27 20.60
N GLU A 32 -4.23 17.85 20.19
CA GLU A 32 -4.91 18.96 20.89
C GLU A 32 -6.42 18.85 20.63
N GLY A 33 -7.21 18.86 21.69
CA GLY A 33 -8.67 18.72 21.59
C GLY A 33 -9.13 17.31 21.23
N GLN A 34 -10.34 17.22 20.69
CA GLN A 34 -11.00 15.93 20.37
C GLN A 34 -11.50 15.89 18.92
N CYS A 35 -11.46 14.70 18.34
CA CYS A 35 -11.98 14.39 17.01
C CYS A 35 -12.76 13.07 17.07
N GLY A 36 -14.06 13.14 16.98
CA GLY A 36 -14.91 11.94 17.01
C GLY A 36 -14.64 11.03 18.21
N GLY A 37 -14.47 11.62 19.42
CA GLY A 37 -14.20 10.88 20.66
C GLY A 37 -12.78 10.36 20.81
N ARG A 38 -11.82 10.85 20.01
CA ARG A 38 -10.40 10.51 20.09
C ARG A 38 -9.55 11.78 20.21
N PRO A 39 -8.35 11.74 20.84
CA PRO A 39 -7.43 12.88 20.81
C PRO A 39 -7.21 13.35 19.37
N MET A 40 -7.47 14.61 19.10
CA MET A 40 -7.33 15.18 17.76
C MET A 40 -5.86 15.44 17.48
N THR A 41 -5.36 14.97 16.34
CA THR A 41 -4.00 15.30 15.90
C THR A 41 -3.92 16.75 15.41
N THR A 42 -2.75 17.35 15.47
CA THR A 42 -2.49 18.70 14.93
C THR A 42 -2.35 18.74 13.41
N VAL A 43 -2.62 17.62 12.73
CA VAL A 43 -2.62 17.56 11.25
C VAL A 43 -3.73 18.43 10.69
N ARG A 44 -3.37 19.40 9.85
CA ARG A 44 -4.35 20.23 9.14
C ARG A 44 -5.12 19.36 8.14
N MET A 45 -6.43 19.23 8.36
CA MET A 45 -7.36 18.50 7.51
C MET A 45 -8.07 19.44 6.53
N ALA A 46 -8.71 18.88 5.51
CA ALA A 46 -9.66 19.61 4.70
C ALA A 46 -10.84 20.08 5.57
N PRO A 47 -11.53 21.20 5.21
CA PRO A 47 -12.69 21.69 5.96
C PRO A 47 -13.76 20.62 6.14
N GLY A 48 -14.31 20.50 7.34
CA GLY A 48 -15.33 19.52 7.72
C GLY A 48 -14.78 18.14 8.10
N TYR A 49 -13.45 17.99 8.21
CA TYR A 49 -12.79 16.76 8.64
C TYR A 49 -11.82 17.05 9.78
N CYS A 50 -11.68 16.11 10.68
CA CYS A 50 -10.61 16.07 11.68
C CYS A 50 -9.95 14.69 11.69
N LEU A 51 -8.76 14.59 12.27
CA LEU A 51 -7.99 13.34 12.36
C LEU A 51 -7.75 13.00 13.84
N GLY A 52 -8.45 11.97 14.32
CA GLY A 52 -8.29 11.44 15.66
C GLY A 52 -7.20 10.37 15.74
N LEU A 53 -6.43 10.38 16.81
CA LEU A 53 -5.46 9.36 17.14
C LEU A 53 -6.13 8.24 17.93
N VAL A 54 -6.32 7.07 17.30
CA VAL A 54 -6.91 5.89 17.95
C VAL A 54 -5.86 5.19 18.80
N TRP A 55 -4.67 5.02 18.24
CA TRP A 55 -3.55 4.38 18.90
C TRP A 55 -2.24 4.79 18.23
N GLN A 56 -1.19 4.90 19.03
CA GLN A 56 0.19 5.04 18.56
C GLN A 56 1.10 4.19 19.42
N GLY A 57 1.83 3.29 18.76
CA GLY A 57 2.65 2.32 19.43
C GLY A 57 3.99 2.87 19.93
N THR A 58 4.40 2.41 21.10
CA THR A 58 5.76 2.49 21.61
C THR A 58 6.53 1.20 21.27
N ALA A 59 7.70 0.96 21.86
CA ALA A 59 8.58 -0.11 21.38
C ALA A 59 7.97 -1.52 21.43
N ASN A 60 7.07 -1.85 22.38
CA ASN A 60 6.67 -3.23 22.66
C ASN A 60 5.16 -3.50 22.74
N ASP A 61 4.31 -2.53 22.41
CA ASP A 61 2.86 -2.62 22.48
C ASP A 61 2.25 -2.65 21.06
N GLY A 62 1.54 -3.70 20.71
CA GLY A 62 0.80 -3.83 19.46
C GLY A 62 1.68 -3.98 18.20
N PRO A 63 1.10 -3.71 17.01
CA PRO A 63 1.76 -3.89 15.72
C PRO A 63 2.94 -2.93 15.53
N ARG A 64 3.97 -3.39 14.81
CA ARG A 64 5.18 -2.60 14.52
C ARG A 64 5.06 -1.79 13.22
N MET A 65 4.41 -2.37 12.22
CA MET A 65 4.16 -1.78 10.91
C MET A 65 2.75 -2.13 10.49
N PRO A 66 1.71 -1.46 11.06
CA PRO A 66 0.31 -1.79 10.78
C PRO A 66 0.00 -1.59 9.29
N ARG A 67 -0.68 -2.58 8.70
CA ARG A 67 -1.03 -2.62 7.28
C ARG A 67 -2.52 -2.73 7.07
N GLY A 68 -3.06 -3.93 6.90
CA GLY A 68 -4.47 -4.18 6.65
C GLY A 68 -5.36 -3.87 7.86
N LEU A 69 -6.58 -3.43 7.59
CA LEU A 69 -7.64 -3.18 8.55
C LEU A 69 -8.91 -3.90 8.13
N LEU A 70 -9.55 -4.61 9.06
CA LEU A 70 -10.88 -5.19 8.87
C LEU A 70 -11.72 -5.00 10.12
N ALA A 71 -12.87 -4.34 9.98
CA ALA A 71 -13.83 -4.22 11.07
C ALA A 71 -14.45 -5.58 11.42
N LEU A 72 -14.54 -5.88 12.70
CA LEU A 72 -15.24 -7.04 13.25
C LEU A 72 -16.58 -6.63 13.86
N SER A 73 -17.45 -7.60 14.08
CA SER A 73 -18.66 -7.38 14.89
C SER A 73 -18.28 -6.93 16.30
N GLY A 74 -19.08 -6.05 16.90
CA GLY A 74 -18.85 -5.55 18.26
C GLY A 74 -17.85 -4.39 18.36
N GLY A 75 -17.38 -3.82 17.24
CA GLY A 75 -16.52 -2.63 17.24
C GLY A 75 -15.03 -2.92 17.33
N ASP A 76 -14.62 -4.18 17.34
CA ASP A 76 -13.23 -4.59 17.27
C ASP A 76 -12.70 -4.55 15.85
N TRP A 77 -11.38 -4.63 15.72
CA TRP A 77 -10.69 -4.59 14.42
C TRP A 77 -9.63 -5.68 14.32
N LEU A 78 -9.47 -6.24 13.13
CA LEU A 78 -8.26 -6.97 12.76
C LEU A 78 -7.27 -6.01 12.11
N VAL A 79 -6.01 -6.17 12.51
CA VAL A 79 -4.89 -5.41 11.95
C VAL A 79 -3.81 -6.41 11.54
N THR A 80 -3.40 -6.38 10.28
CA THR A 80 -2.19 -7.08 9.87
C THR A 80 -0.97 -6.21 10.20
N ASP A 81 0.09 -6.86 10.64
CA ASP A 81 1.35 -6.22 10.99
C ASP A 81 2.48 -6.82 10.16
N LEU A 82 3.10 -6.01 9.32
CA LEU A 82 4.26 -6.46 8.55
C LEU A 82 5.40 -6.94 9.46
N GLY A 83 5.51 -6.36 10.67
CA GLY A 83 6.55 -6.68 11.66
C GLY A 83 7.96 -6.27 11.25
N GLY A 84 8.16 -5.89 10.00
CA GLY A 84 9.40 -5.52 9.32
C GLY A 84 9.51 -6.17 7.95
N TRP A 85 10.52 -5.77 7.18
CA TRP A 85 10.75 -6.24 5.82
C TRP A 85 11.48 -7.60 5.75
N GLN A 86 11.21 -8.48 6.70
CA GLN A 86 11.79 -9.82 6.76
C GLN A 86 10.68 -10.85 6.91
N ALA A 87 10.82 -11.98 6.21
CA ALA A 87 9.91 -13.11 6.34
C ALA A 87 9.82 -13.60 7.79
N GLY A 88 8.66 -14.10 8.22
CA GLY A 88 8.44 -14.66 9.54
C GLY A 88 8.30 -13.65 10.70
N ARG A 89 8.33 -12.35 10.43
CA ARG A 89 8.17 -11.30 11.46
C ARG A 89 6.76 -10.74 11.57
N GLY A 90 5.91 -11.03 10.61
CA GLY A 90 4.56 -10.52 10.57
C GLY A 90 3.62 -11.20 11.55
N SER A 91 2.49 -10.54 11.78
CA SER A 91 1.45 -11.01 12.69
C SER A 91 0.07 -10.47 12.32
N VAL A 92 -0.98 -11.09 12.89
CA VAL A 92 -2.34 -10.56 12.89
C VAL A 92 -2.72 -10.24 14.32
N TRP A 93 -3.29 -9.06 14.52
CA TRP A 93 -3.72 -8.54 15.81
C TRP A 93 -5.20 -8.24 15.83
N ARG A 94 -5.82 -8.40 16.98
CA ARG A 94 -7.14 -7.86 17.31
C ARG A 94 -6.96 -6.62 18.16
N LEU A 95 -7.53 -5.51 17.71
CA LEU A 95 -7.69 -4.28 18.45
C LEU A 95 -9.10 -4.25 19.04
N SER A 96 -9.20 -4.10 20.32
CA SER A 96 -10.42 -3.84 21.07
C SER A 96 -10.26 -2.62 21.96
N PHE A 97 -11.33 -2.19 22.61
CA PHE A 97 -11.29 -1.01 23.48
C PHE A 97 -11.76 -1.33 24.89
N ALA A 98 -11.06 -0.79 25.87
CA ALA A 98 -11.51 -0.79 27.24
C ALA A 98 -12.71 0.18 27.43
N PRO A 99 -13.44 0.12 28.56
CA PRO A 99 -14.54 1.06 28.85
C PRO A 99 -14.12 2.54 28.85
N ASP A 100 -12.86 2.82 29.17
CA ASP A 100 -12.27 4.18 29.12
C ASP A 100 -11.84 4.61 27.70
N GLY A 101 -12.08 3.75 26.69
CA GLY A 101 -11.73 4.00 25.31
C GLY A 101 -10.27 3.68 24.96
N SER A 102 -9.46 3.23 25.91
CA SER A 102 -8.06 2.83 25.64
C SER A 102 -7.96 1.59 24.75
N ALA A 103 -6.99 1.58 23.85
CA ALA A 103 -6.76 0.46 22.93
C ALA A 103 -6.16 -0.75 23.67
N ARG A 104 -6.71 -1.92 23.38
CA ARG A 104 -6.22 -3.23 23.85
C ARG A 104 -5.85 -4.09 22.67
N TRP A 105 -4.66 -4.71 22.72
CA TRP A 105 -4.14 -5.55 21.67
C TRP A 105 -4.05 -7.01 22.08
N ARG A 106 -4.59 -7.90 21.24
CA ARG A 106 -4.39 -9.34 21.33
C ARG A 106 -3.78 -9.83 20.02
N ARG A 107 -2.61 -10.50 20.09
CA ARG A 107 -2.02 -11.14 18.92
C ARG A 107 -2.75 -12.44 18.64
N LEU A 108 -3.25 -12.64 17.42
CA LEU A 108 -4.01 -13.81 17.00
C LEU A 108 -3.15 -14.82 16.25
N ALA A 109 -2.18 -14.35 15.46
CA ALA A 109 -1.22 -15.17 14.74
C ALA A 109 0.11 -14.44 14.63
N GLN A 110 1.21 -15.18 14.54
CA GLN A 110 2.58 -14.65 14.39
C GLN A 110 3.42 -15.55 13.48
N GLY A 111 4.62 -15.11 13.15
CA GLY A 111 5.51 -15.86 12.27
C GLY A 111 5.09 -15.79 10.80
N LEU A 112 4.26 -14.81 10.45
CA LEU A 112 3.79 -14.60 9.09
C LEU A 112 4.84 -13.85 8.25
N SER A 113 4.83 -14.09 6.95
CA SER A 113 5.76 -13.46 6.01
C SER A 113 5.11 -12.27 5.33
N MET A 114 5.34 -11.07 5.85
CA MET A 114 4.86 -9.79 5.29
C MET A 114 3.34 -9.77 5.04
N PRO A 115 2.47 -10.04 6.03
CA PRO A 115 1.03 -9.97 5.82
C PRO A 115 0.60 -8.54 5.51
N HIS A 116 -0.29 -8.38 4.51
CA HIS A 116 -0.74 -7.08 4.05
C HIS A 116 -2.27 -6.96 4.08
N THR A 117 -2.96 -7.46 3.06
CA THR A 117 -4.41 -7.34 2.94
C THR A 117 -5.13 -8.30 3.90
N VAL A 118 -6.21 -7.82 4.51
CA VAL A 118 -7.16 -8.64 5.26
C VAL A 118 -8.57 -8.30 4.81
N ALA A 119 -9.38 -9.30 4.49
CA ALA A 119 -10.75 -9.12 4.03
C ALA A 119 -11.64 -10.31 4.39
N ARG A 120 -12.98 -10.12 4.40
CA ARG A 120 -13.94 -11.23 4.43
C ARG A 120 -14.15 -11.77 3.04
N GLY A 121 -14.10 -13.09 2.93
CA GLY A 121 -14.40 -13.80 1.69
C GLY A 121 -15.91 -14.02 1.47
N PRO A 122 -16.27 -14.57 0.30
CA PRO A 122 -17.66 -14.86 -0.05
C PRO A 122 -18.30 -15.91 0.85
N ASP A 123 -17.52 -16.67 1.59
CA ASP A 123 -17.94 -17.67 2.59
C ASP A 123 -17.97 -17.10 4.03
N GLY A 124 -17.75 -15.80 4.20
CA GLY A 124 -17.73 -15.11 5.48
C GLY A 124 -16.46 -15.26 6.32
N ARG A 125 -15.50 -16.11 5.88
CA ARG A 125 -14.21 -16.27 6.58
C ARG A 125 -13.31 -15.06 6.39
N VAL A 126 -12.35 -14.93 7.29
CA VAL A 126 -11.29 -13.91 7.19
C VAL A 126 -10.13 -14.47 6.37
N TYR A 127 -9.73 -13.71 5.37
CA TYR A 127 -8.59 -13.99 4.49
C TYR A 127 -7.48 -12.97 4.72
N VAL A 128 -6.24 -13.44 4.69
CA VAL A 128 -5.05 -12.60 4.85
C VAL A 128 -4.06 -12.95 3.75
N SER A 129 -3.52 -11.93 3.07
CA SER A 129 -2.39 -12.13 2.15
C SER A 129 -1.07 -12.19 2.91
N GLU A 130 -0.23 -13.12 2.55
CA GLU A 130 1.20 -13.13 2.84
C GLU A 130 2.00 -13.01 1.54
N MET A 131 3.29 -12.86 1.63
CA MET A 131 4.20 -12.69 0.51
C MET A 131 3.96 -13.72 -0.61
N ASN A 132 3.78 -14.99 -0.26
CA ASN A 132 3.71 -16.09 -1.24
C ASN A 132 2.47 -16.98 -1.10
N ARG A 133 1.50 -16.57 -0.30
CA ARG A 133 0.24 -17.33 -0.11
C ARG A 133 -0.90 -16.45 0.38
N ILE A 134 -2.11 -16.94 0.21
CA ILE A 134 -3.30 -16.44 0.90
C ILE A 134 -3.72 -17.48 1.94
N LEU A 135 -4.01 -17.01 3.13
CA LEU A 135 -4.47 -17.84 4.24
C LEU A 135 -5.82 -17.40 4.77
N THR A 136 -6.47 -18.28 5.53
CA THR A 136 -7.62 -17.94 6.38
C THR A 136 -7.25 -18.10 7.84
N LEU A 137 -7.97 -17.35 8.68
CA LEU A 137 -7.95 -17.56 10.13
C LEU A 137 -9.35 -17.26 10.70
N ASP A 138 -9.69 -17.91 11.82
CA ASP A 138 -10.88 -17.60 12.61
C ASP A 138 -10.48 -16.71 13.79
N PRO A 139 -10.83 -15.40 13.77
CA PRO A 139 -10.46 -14.46 14.82
C PRO A 139 -11.18 -14.71 16.16
N ASP A 140 -12.30 -15.44 16.14
CA ASP A 140 -13.16 -15.69 17.29
C ASP A 140 -12.93 -17.08 17.93
N ALA A 141 -12.08 -17.91 17.33
CA ALA A 141 -11.70 -19.19 17.91
C ALA A 141 -10.95 -19.01 19.25
N ALA A 142 -11.05 -20.02 20.11
CA ALA A 142 -10.30 -20.05 21.38
C ALA A 142 -8.78 -19.90 21.15
N ASP A 143 -8.25 -20.60 20.14
CA ASP A 143 -6.89 -20.45 19.61
C ASP A 143 -6.91 -20.09 18.12
N PRO A 144 -6.93 -18.80 17.77
CA PRO A 144 -6.96 -18.37 16.38
C PRO A 144 -5.74 -18.84 15.57
N ALA A 145 -4.56 -18.95 16.21
CA ALA A 145 -3.34 -19.39 15.54
C ALA A 145 -3.47 -20.84 15.02
N ALA A 146 -4.15 -21.71 15.76
CA ALA A 146 -4.41 -23.08 15.35
C ALA A 146 -5.40 -23.18 14.16
N THR A 147 -6.14 -22.13 13.85
CA THR A 147 -7.09 -22.08 12.73
C THR A 147 -6.47 -21.60 11.41
N VAL A 148 -5.23 -21.17 11.42
CA VAL A 148 -4.55 -20.68 10.21
C VAL A 148 -4.44 -21.81 9.18
N ARG A 149 -4.98 -21.56 7.97
CA ARG A 149 -4.94 -22.51 6.85
C ARG A 149 -4.57 -21.78 5.56
N THR A 150 -3.63 -22.32 4.82
CA THR A 150 -3.33 -21.86 3.46
C THR A 150 -4.44 -22.27 2.51
N VAL A 151 -4.98 -21.33 1.76
CA VAL A 151 -6.02 -21.57 0.73
C VAL A 151 -5.49 -21.42 -0.69
N ILE A 152 -4.50 -20.56 -0.89
CA ILE A 152 -3.71 -20.43 -2.12
C ILE A 152 -2.24 -20.41 -1.70
N GLY A 153 -1.46 -21.31 -2.24
CA GLY A 153 -0.03 -21.37 -2.07
C GLY A 153 0.73 -21.28 -3.37
N GLY A 154 2.05 -21.39 -3.32
CA GLY A 154 2.89 -21.45 -4.52
C GLY A 154 2.93 -20.15 -5.33
N LEU A 155 2.49 -19.03 -4.76
CA LEU A 155 2.80 -17.72 -5.34
C LEU A 155 4.32 -17.53 -5.31
N PRO A 156 4.91 -16.77 -6.24
CA PRO A 156 6.36 -16.58 -6.27
C PRO A 156 6.90 -16.18 -4.91
N ASP A 157 7.79 -17.01 -4.36
CA ASP A 157 8.52 -16.69 -3.14
C ASP A 157 9.61 -15.70 -3.49
N ASN A 158 9.30 -14.47 -3.29
CA ASN A 158 10.19 -13.38 -3.59
C ASN A 158 10.98 -13.04 -2.33
N ARG A 159 12.13 -13.63 -2.18
CA ARG A 159 13.06 -13.27 -1.11
C ARG A 159 13.39 -11.79 -1.21
N LEU A 160 13.50 -11.12 -0.07
CA LEU A 160 13.69 -9.68 -0.03
C LEU A 160 14.91 -9.18 -0.85
N HIS A 161 15.97 -10.00 -0.95
CA HIS A 161 17.16 -9.68 -1.74
C HIS A 161 16.92 -9.72 -3.25
N ASP A 162 15.99 -10.57 -3.69
CA ASP A 162 15.73 -10.85 -5.11
C ASP A 162 14.43 -10.18 -5.59
N ASN A 163 13.66 -9.57 -4.68
CA ASN A 163 12.38 -8.97 -4.98
C ASN A 163 12.16 -7.64 -4.28
N ARG A 164 11.96 -6.61 -5.08
CA ARG A 164 11.62 -5.26 -4.57
C ARG A 164 10.16 -5.11 -4.18
N HIS A 165 9.27 -5.99 -4.66
CA HIS A 165 7.83 -5.88 -4.45
C HIS A 165 7.25 -7.18 -3.88
N PRO A 166 7.66 -7.55 -2.65
CA PRO A 166 7.29 -8.84 -2.06
C PRO A 166 5.87 -8.87 -1.48
N LEU A 167 5.19 -7.73 -1.38
CA LEU A 167 3.87 -7.68 -0.78
C LEU A 167 2.82 -8.19 -1.76
N SER A 168 1.90 -9.03 -1.28
CA SER A 168 0.72 -9.45 -2.02
C SER A 168 -0.52 -8.73 -1.50
N SER A 169 -1.44 -8.43 -2.40
CA SER A 169 -2.80 -8.00 -2.10
C SER A 169 -3.79 -8.82 -2.92
N PHE A 170 -5.05 -8.77 -2.54
CA PHE A 170 -6.10 -9.45 -3.27
C PHE A 170 -7.44 -8.72 -3.18
N VAL A 171 -8.30 -9.02 -4.13
CA VAL A 171 -9.71 -8.64 -4.12
C VAL A 171 -10.56 -9.81 -4.60
N PHE A 172 -11.78 -9.92 -4.09
CA PHE A 172 -12.74 -10.91 -4.58
C PHE A 172 -13.49 -10.37 -5.79
N ASP A 173 -13.54 -11.15 -6.88
CA ASP A 173 -14.35 -10.85 -8.06
C ASP A 173 -15.83 -11.17 -7.81
N GLY A 174 -16.70 -10.77 -8.73
CA GLY A 174 -18.15 -10.94 -8.60
C GLY A 174 -18.62 -12.39 -8.52
N ASP A 175 -17.84 -13.32 -9.05
CA ASP A 175 -18.08 -14.78 -8.99
C ASP A 175 -17.35 -15.45 -7.81
N GLY A 176 -16.79 -14.67 -6.88
CA GLY A 176 -16.04 -15.15 -5.73
C GLY A 176 -14.59 -15.53 -6.02
N ALA A 177 -14.13 -15.42 -7.27
CA ALA A 177 -12.74 -15.69 -7.59
C ALA A 177 -11.80 -14.69 -6.86
N LEU A 178 -10.61 -15.15 -6.51
CA LEU A 178 -9.55 -14.30 -5.98
C LEU A 178 -8.71 -13.73 -7.13
N LEU A 179 -8.61 -12.42 -7.17
CA LEU A 179 -7.62 -11.69 -7.96
C LEU A 179 -6.47 -11.31 -7.05
N VAL A 180 -5.30 -11.88 -7.30
CA VAL A 180 -4.12 -11.74 -6.43
C VAL A 180 -3.02 -11.02 -7.18
N ASN A 181 -2.50 -9.96 -6.59
CA ASN A 181 -1.32 -9.27 -7.09
C ASN A 181 -0.05 -10.11 -6.85
N VAL A 182 0.78 -10.20 -7.86
CA VAL A 182 2.14 -10.72 -7.80
C VAL A 182 3.09 -9.65 -8.35
N GLY A 183 3.79 -8.96 -7.46
CA GLY A 183 4.68 -7.85 -7.82
C GLY A 183 5.89 -8.30 -8.64
N ALA A 184 6.51 -7.36 -9.37
CA ALA A 184 7.73 -7.59 -10.10
C ALA A 184 8.94 -7.72 -9.16
N PRO A 185 9.88 -8.64 -9.40
CA PRO A 185 11.05 -8.80 -8.53
C PRO A 185 12.06 -7.66 -8.66
N SER A 186 12.09 -6.96 -9.79
CA SER A 186 12.96 -5.82 -10.03
C SER A 186 12.19 -4.54 -10.29
N ASP A 187 12.89 -3.42 -10.29
CA ASP A 187 12.33 -2.12 -10.62
C ASP A 187 11.97 -1.98 -12.10
N ARG A 188 12.92 -2.28 -13.00
CA ARG A 188 12.84 -2.00 -14.43
C ARG A 188 13.28 -3.15 -15.33
N CYS A 189 13.51 -4.34 -14.78
CA CYS A 189 14.06 -5.48 -15.51
C CYS A 189 15.39 -5.18 -16.21
N VAL A 190 16.27 -4.47 -15.52
CA VAL A 190 17.64 -4.15 -15.99
C VAL A 190 18.67 -4.61 -14.97
N ASP A 191 19.89 -4.85 -15.46
CA ASP A 191 21.06 -5.12 -14.60
C ASP A 191 21.60 -3.82 -13.96
N ASP A 192 22.64 -3.96 -13.14
CA ASP A 192 23.28 -2.82 -12.44
C ASP A 192 23.89 -1.79 -13.39
N ARG A 193 24.09 -2.15 -14.66
CA ARG A 193 24.60 -1.26 -15.72
C ARG A 193 23.47 -0.64 -16.54
N GLY A 194 22.21 -0.89 -16.17
CA GLY A 194 21.03 -0.39 -16.88
C GLY A 194 20.71 -1.14 -18.18
N ARG A 195 21.31 -2.32 -18.42
CA ARG A 195 21.03 -3.12 -19.62
C ARG A 195 19.84 -4.05 -19.37
N PRO A 196 18.92 -4.22 -20.34
CA PRO A 196 17.79 -5.12 -20.22
C PRO A 196 18.21 -6.55 -19.86
N ARG A 197 17.49 -7.13 -18.89
CA ARG A 197 17.60 -8.55 -18.51
C ARG A 197 16.58 -9.34 -19.32
N THR A 198 17.02 -9.96 -20.42
CA THR A 198 16.11 -10.60 -21.39
C THR A 198 16.36 -12.09 -21.55
N THR A 199 15.29 -12.81 -21.92
CA THR A 199 15.35 -14.15 -22.50
C THR A 199 15.97 -14.11 -23.88
N ALA A 200 16.25 -15.26 -24.47
CA ALA A 200 16.71 -15.35 -25.86
C ALA A 200 15.73 -14.74 -26.87
N SER A 201 14.43 -14.72 -26.57
CA SER A 201 13.41 -14.06 -27.40
C SER A 201 13.30 -12.54 -27.18
N GLY A 202 14.11 -11.96 -26.31
CA GLY A 202 14.11 -10.52 -26.00
C GLY A 202 13.05 -10.07 -24.98
N ALA A 203 12.29 -10.99 -24.40
CA ALA A 203 11.33 -10.67 -23.33
C ALA A 203 12.05 -10.48 -21.98
N CYS A 204 11.50 -9.63 -21.11
CA CYS A 204 12.00 -9.46 -19.75
C CYS A 204 11.95 -10.78 -18.97
N ILE A 205 13.06 -11.20 -18.35
CA ILE A 205 13.08 -12.42 -17.52
C ILE A 205 12.27 -12.29 -16.25
N ASP A 206 12.15 -11.07 -15.71
CA ASP A 206 11.44 -10.79 -14.44
C ASP A 206 9.92 -10.73 -14.63
N SER A 207 9.39 -10.86 -15.85
CA SER A 207 7.95 -10.96 -16.12
C SER A 207 7.40 -12.39 -16.06
N ALA A 208 8.29 -13.38 -15.97
CA ALA A 208 7.89 -14.78 -15.92
C ALA A 208 7.19 -15.12 -14.59
N GLY A 209 5.87 -15.20 -14.62
CA GLY A 209 5.05 -15.51 -13.45
C GLY A 209 4.93 -14.41 -12.40
N THR A 210 5.42 -13.20 -12.68
CA THR A 210 5.37 -12.01 -11.81
C THR A 210 4.89 -10.79 -12.60
N ALA A 211 4.82 -9.61 -11.98
CA ALA A 211 4.33 -8.39 -12.61
C ALA A 211 2.93 -8.55 -13.20
N GLN A 212 2.03 -9.17 -12.44
CA GLN A 212 0.71 -9.56 -12.92
C GLN A 212 -0.32 -9.66 -11.79
N VAL A 213 -1.59 -9.61 -12.16
CA VAL A 213 -2.69 -10.03 -11.31
C VAL A 213 -3.14 -11.41 -11.78
N ARG A 214 -3.14 -12.38 -10.86
CA ARG A 214 -3.58 -13.76 -11.09
C ARG A 214 -5.00 -13.96 -10.62
N ARG A 215 -5.76 -14.77 -11.34
CA ARG A 215 -7.12 -15.16 -10.97
C ARG A 215 -7.18 -16.63 -10.60
N HIS A 216 -7.61 -16.90 -9.36
CA HIS A 216 -7.94 -18.23 -8.87
C HIS A 216 -9.45 -18.39 -8.84
N ALA A 217 -9.99 -19.36 -9.59
CA ALA A 217 -11.44 -19.61 -9.66
C ALA A 217 -11.99 -20.11 -8.32
N TYR A 218 -13.14 -19.61 -7.89
CA TYR A 218 -13.83 -20.08 -6.70
C TYR A 218 -14.56 -21.40 -6.98
N LEU A 219 -14.29 -22.41 -6.16
CA LEU A 219 -14.88 -23.76 -6.29
C LEU A 219 -16.01 -24.01 -5.27
N GLY A 220 -16.39 -22.98 -4.51
CA GLY A 220 -17.36 -23.08 -3.43
C GLY A 220 -16.75 -23.58 -2.11
N ASN A 221 -17.48 -23.38 -1.01
CA ASN A 221 -17.12 -23.83 0.34
C ASN A 221 -15.71 -23.40 0.80
N GLY A 222 -15.28 -22.18 0.42
CA GLY A 222 -13.98 -21.65 0.81
C GLY A 222 -12.79 -22.32 0.13
N ARG A 223 -13.00 -22.87 -1.08
CA ARG A 223 -11.95 -23.47 -1.90
C ARG A 223 -11.78 -22.73 -3.21
N TRP A 224 -10.55 -22.58 -3.65
CA TRP A 224 -10.17 -22.02 -4.95
C TRP A 224 -9.36 -23.03 -5.75
N ALA A 225 -9.35 -22.89 -7.06
CA ALA A 225 -8.49 -23.66 -7.93
C ALA A 225 -7.02 -23.42 -7.56
N GLU A 226 -6.22 -24.50 -7.52
CA GLU A 226 -4.77 -24.42 -7.31
C GLU A 226 -4.12 -23.70 -8.48
N ASP A 227 -4.51 -24.06 -9.71
CA ASP A 227 -4.08 -23.38 -10.92
C ASP A 227 -4.74 -22.01 -11.03
N SER A 228 -3.92 -21.03 -11.40
CA SER A 228 -4.37 -19.67 -11.69
C SER A 228 -4.24 -19.34 -13.17
N THR A 229 -5.08 -18.41 -13.62
CA THR A 229 -4.91 -17.76 -14.92
C THR A 229 -4.36 -16.36 -14.74
N VAL A 230 -3.57 -15.87 -15.70
CA VAL A 230 -3.17 -14.47 -15.73
C VAL A 230 -4.40 -13.63 -16.05
N PHE A 231 -4.82 -12.76 -15.13
CA PHE A 231 -5.93 -11.85 -15.35
C PHE A 231 -5.45 -10.60 -16.10
N ALA A 232 -4.35 -10.00 -15.62
CA ALA A 232 -3.71 -8.84 -16.22
C ALA A 232 -2.19 -8.93 -16.00
N SER A 233 -1.41 -8.36 -16.90
CA SER A 233 0.07 -8.38 -16.91
C SER A 233 0.67 -7.00 -17.09
N GLY A 234 2.00 -6.90 -17.00
CA GLY A 234 2.69 -5.62 -17.18
C GLY A 234 2.45 -4.65 -16.02
N LEU A 235 2.33 -5.14 -14.81
CA LEU A 235 2.01 -4.41 -13.58
C LEU A 235 3.14 -4.61 -12.57
N ARG A 236 3.91 -3.55 -12.30
CA ARG A 236 5.11 -3.63 -11.44
C ARG A 236 4.77 -3.91 -9.98
N ASN A 237 3.87 -3.12 -9.41
CA ASN A 237 3.54 -3.19 -7.99
C ASN A 237 2.09 -2.77 -7.73
N SER A 238 1.16 -3.68 -7.96
CA SER A 238 -0.28 -3.50 -7.94
C SER A 238 -0.88 -3.79 -6.56
N ILE A 239 -0.33 -3.22 -5.50
CA ILE A 239 -0.82 -3.48 -4.13
C ILE A 239 -2.23 -2.93 -3.93
N ALA A 240 -2.53 -1.76 -4.48
CA ALA A 240 -3.85 -1.14 -4.39
C ALA A 240 -4.80 -1.76 -5.41
N LEU A 241 -5.73 -2.58 -4.94
CA LEU A 241 -6.75 -3.24 -5.75
C LEU A 241 -8.12 -3.01 -5.12
N VAL A 242 -9.11 -2.63 -5.93
CA VAL A 242 -10.50 -2.53 -5.48
C VAL A 242 -11.46 -2.95 -6.59
N ARG A 243 -12.57 -3.59 -6.19
CA ARG A 243 -13.68 -3.91 -7.08
C ARG A 243 -14.89 -3.03 -6.76
N HIS A 244 -15.39 -2.33 -7.77
CA HIS A 244 -16.66 -1.59 -7.69
C HIS A 244 -17.86 -2.55 -7.83
N PRO A 245 -19.03 -2.25 -7.25
CA PRO A 245 -20.25 -3.07 -7.42
C PRO A 245 -20.65 -3.31 -8.88
N SER A 246 -20.35 -2.39 -9.81
CA SER A 246 -20.57 -2.56 -11.26
C SER A 246 -19.74 -3.70 -11.89
N GLY A 247 -18.72 -4.20 -11.17
CA GLY A 247 -17.76 -5.18 -11.70
C GLY A 247 -16.44 -4.56 -12.16
N THR A 248 -16.31 -3.24 -12.22
CA THR A 248 -15.05 -2.59 -12.53
C THR A 248 -14.00 -2.89 -11.47
N ILE A 249 -12.80 -3.29 -11.91
CA ILE A 249 -11.65 -3.52 -11.04
C ILE A 249 -10.64 -2.43 -11.30
N LEU A 250 -10.34 -1.63 -10.28
CA LEU A 250 -9.29 -0.64 -10.33
C LEU A 250 -8.03 -1.14 -9.66
N GLN A 251 -6.91 -0.69 -10.19
CA GLN A 251 -5.58 -0.93 -9.69
C GLN A 251 -4.80 0.37 -9.62
N GLY A 252 -4.13 0.61 -8.48
CA GLY A 252 -3.15 1.67 -8.31
C GLY A 252 -1.74 1.12 -8.57
N GLU A 253 -1.06 1.66 -9.59
CA GLU A 253 0.29 1.28 -9.94
C GLU A 253 1.31 2.17 -9.26
N ASN A 254 2.24 1.54 -8.53
CA ASN A 254 3.46 2.21 -8.11
C ASN A 254 4.49 2.07 -9.23
N SER A 255 4.71 3.12 -9.97
CA SER A 255 5.58 3.14 -11.13
C SER A 255 7.06 3.04 -10.77
N VAL A 256 7.93 2.93 -11.77
CA VAL A 256 9.37 2.68 -11.58
C VAL A 256 10.09 3.86 -10.90
N ASP A 257 11.21 3.56 -10.22
CA ASP A 257 12.05 4.57 -9.59
C ASP A 257 13.13 5.07 -10.57
N LEU A 258 12.83 6.18 -11.26
CA LEU A 258 13.85 6.88 -12.06
C LEU A 258 14.61 7.89 -11.19
N THR A 259 15.76 8.32 -11.69
CA THR A 259 16.59 9.33 -11.00
C THR A 259 15.93 10.70 -10.92
N THR A 260 15.02 11.01 -11.86
CA THR A 260 14.26 12.26 -11.83
C THR A 260 13.11 12.17 -10.83
N PRO A 261 12.91 13.18 -9.98
CA PRO A 261 11.83 13.18 -8.99
C PRO A 261 10.43 13.39 -9.59
N ASP A 262 10.36 13.85 -10.84
CA ASP A 262 9.15 14.35 -11.48
C ASP A 262 8.60 13.39 -12.55
N HIS A 263 9.20 12.21 -12.68
CA HIS A 263 8.83 11.19 -13.67
C HIS A 263 9.34 9.80 -13.21
N PRO A 264 8.65 8.69 -13.51
CA PRO A 264 7.32 8.62 -14.13
C PRO A 264 6.20 8.91 -13.13
N TYR A 265 4.98 9.02 -13.65
CA TYR A 265 3.76 9.14 -12.85
C TYR A 265 3.34 7.78 -12.34
N ASP A 266 2.72 7.74 -11.16
CA ASP A 266 1.93 6.59 -10.74
C ASP A 266 0.59 6.59 -11.48
N GLU A 267 -0.13 5.48 -11.45
CA GLU A 267 -1.27 5.30 -12.35
C GLU A 267 -2.48 4.71 -11.63
N ILE A 268 -3.68 5.02 -12.16
CA ILE A 268 -4.88 4.24 -11.91
C ILE A 268 -5.26 3.54 -13.21
N ASN A 269 -5.32 2.21 -13.14
CA ASN A 269 -5.69 1.35 -14.24
C ASN A 269 -7.06 0.71 -14.01
N VAL A 270 -7.87 0.60 -15.06
CA VAL A 270 -9.03 -0.31 -15.09
C VAL A 270 -8.54 -1.66 -15.60
N LEU A 271 -8.52 -2.65 -14.72
CA LEU A 271 -8.05 -3.98 -15.11
C LEU A 271 -9.10 -4.71 -15.94
N ARG A 272 -8.64 -5.33 -17.02
CA ARG A 272 -9.44 -6.22 -17.85
C ARG A 272 -8.74 -7.57 -18.04
N ARG A 273 -9.50 -8.60 -18.26
CA ARG A 273 -8.96 -9.93 -18.56
C ARG A 273 -8.10 -9.89 -19.84
N GLY A 274 -6.86 -10.38 -19.73
CA GLY A 274 -5.87 -10.36 -20.83
C GLY A 274 -5.25 -8.99 -21.08
N GLY A 275 -5.48 -7.99 -20.20
CA GLY A 275 -4.84 -6.67 -20.29
C GLY A 275 -3.33 -6.74 -20.06
N ASP A 276 -2.59 -5.83 -20.73
CA ASP A 276 -1.15 -5.65 -20.57
C ASP A 276 -0.85 -4.16 -20.41
N TYR A 277 -0.40 -3.79 -19.21
CA TYR A 277 -0.24 -2.40 -18.76
C TYR A 277 1.18 -1.87 -18.89
N GLY A 278 2.06 -2.62 -19.54
CA GLY A 278 3.29 -2.11 -20.14
C GLY A 278 4.58 -2.36 -19.37
N TRP A 279 4.58 -2.58 -18.05
CA TRP A 279 5.84 -2.88 -17.36
C TRP A 279 6.52 -4.14 -17.93
N PRO A 280 7.85 -4.17 -18.12
CA PRO A 280 8.86 -3.16 -17.80
C PRO A 280 9.19 -2.23 -18.96
N TYR A 281 8.37 -2.17 -19.98
CA TYR A 281 8.68 -1.53 -21.25
C TYR A 281 8.17 -0.09 -21.35
N CYS A 282 7.05 0.19 -20.70
CA CYS A 282 6.30 1.43 -20.85
C CYS A 282 5.86 1.97 -19.49
N VAL A 283 5.68 3.29 -19.42
CA VAL A 283 5.12 4.04 -18.30
C VAL A 283 4.17 5.12 -18.81
N ASP A 284 3.39 5.70 -17.93
CA ASP A 284 2.48 6.82 -18.22
C ASP A 284 1.49 6.49 -19.35
N LEU A 285 1.28 7.43 -20.27
CA LEU A 285 0.37 7.29 -21.41
C LEU A 285 0.99 6.59 -22.64
N ALA A 286 1.96 5.72 -22.48
CA ALA A 286 2.68 5.00 -23.54
C ALA A 286 4.08 5.55 -23.82
N THR A 287 4.79 5.97 -22.78
CA THR A 287 6.19 6.41 -22.85
C THR A 287 7.10 5.19 -22.71
N PRO A 288 8.01 4.92 -23.67
CA PRO A 288 9.00 3.84 -23.51
C PRO A 288 9.94 4.13 -22.35
N LEU A 289 10.21 3.09 -21.54
CA LEU A 289 11.21 3.17 -20.48
C LEU A 289 12.64 3.17 -21.04
N PRO A 290 13.57 3.92 -20.44
CA PRO A 290 14.97 3.86 -20.78
C PRO A 290 15.54 2.44 -20.73
N GLY A 291 16.31 2.08 -21.75
CA GLY A 291 16.89 0.73 -21.92
C GLY A 291 16.11 -0.15 -22.89
N TRP A 292 14.88 0.16 -23.23
CA TRP A 292 14.05 -0.60 -24.16
C TRP A 292 13.87 0.14 -25.48
N SER A 293 14.07 -0.55 -26.62
CA SER A 293 13.78 0.03 -27.93
C SER A 293 12.28 0.17 -28.16
N ALA A 294 11.85 1.10 -29.00
CA ALA A 294 10.45 1.27 -29.36
C ALA A 294 9.81 -0.03 -29.92
N ALA A 295 10.60 -0.81 -30.67
CA ALA A 295 10.16 -2.10 -31.22
C ALA A 295 9.92 -3.18 -30.14
N GLN A 296 10.69 -3.15 -29.03
CA GLN A 296 10.48 -4.03 -27.87
C GLN A 296 9.34 -3.52 -27.00
N ALA A 297 9.27 -2.20 -26.77
CA ALA A 297 8.31 -1.59 -25.88
C ALA A 297 6.87 -1.70 -26.40
N ARG A 298 6.63 -1.42 -27.68
CA ARG A 298 5.31 -1.45 -28.34
C ARG A 298 4.24 -0.70 -27.53
N CYS A 299 4.60 0.43 -26.91
CA CYS A 299 3.74 1.12 -25.94
C CYS A 299 2.37 1.52 -26.52
N GLY A 300 2.27 1.75 -27.83
CA GLY A 300 1.01 2.02 -28.49
C GLY A 300 0.00 0.84 -28.50
N GLN A 301 0.48 -0.39 -28.19
CA GLN A 301 -0.34 -1.60 -28.13
C GLN A 301 -0.70 -2.02 -26.69
N ARG A 302 -0.16 -1.30 -25.68
CA ARG A 302 -0.44 -1.57 -24.27
C ARG A 302 -1.70 -0.87 -23.81
N ASP A 303 -2.33 -1.41 -22.77
CA ASP A 303 -3.41 -0.74 -22.09
C ASP A 303 -2.91 0.54 -21.43
N ARG A 304 -3.73 1.56 -21.43
CA ARG A 304 -3.40 2.86 -20.87
C ARG A 304 -4.08 3.07 -19.52
N PRO A 305 -3.44 3.78 -18.59
CA PRO A 305 -4.09 4.21 -17.37
C PRO A 305 -5.28 5.12 -17.68
N VAL A 306 -6.32 5.02 -16.86
CA VAL A 306 -7.47 5.93 -16.90
C VAL A 306 -7.15 7.26 -16.23
N ALA A 307 -6.18 7.27 -15.31
CA ALA A 307 -5.68 8.49 -14.69
C ALA A 307 -4.21 8.36 -14.32
N LEU A 308 -3.48 9.46 -14.42
CA LEU A 308 -2.14 9.57 -13.84
C LEU A 308 -2.24 10.20 -12.43
N LEU A 309 -1.44 9.68 -11.53
CA LEU A 309 -1.20 10.22 -10.19
C LEU A 309 0.16 10.93 -10.17
N PRO A 310 0.41 11.80 -9.17
CA PRO A 310 1.71 12.41 -9.00
C PRO A 310 2.85 11.38 -8.97
N PRO A 311 4.03 11.72 -9.50
CA PRO A 311 5.20 10.87 -9.37
C PRO A 311 5.45 10.49 -7.91
N HIS A 312 5.63 9.21 -7.65
CA HIS A 312 5.88 8.66 -6.32
C HIS A 312 4.77 8.96 -5.27
N ALA A 313 3.52 9.11 -5.73
CA ALA A 313 2.36 9.10 -4.83
C ALA A 313 2.29 7.77 -4.06
N ALA A 314 2.69 6.69 -4.72
CA ALA A 314 2.71 5.32 -4.21
C ALA A 314 1.37 4.93 -3.59
N PRO A 315 0.33 4.74 -4.42
CA PRO A 315 -0.96 4.29 -3.93
C PRO A 315 -0.82 2.88 -3.35
N LEU A 316 -1.20 2.72 -2.07
CA LEU A 316 -1.16 1.42 -1.39
C LEU A 316 -2.56 0.85 -1.15
N ASP A 317 -3.60 1.69 -1.18
CA ASP A 317 -4.98 1.24 -1.01
C ASP A 317 -5.96 2.10 -1.80
N LEU A 318 -7.01 1.44 -2.25
CA LEU A 318 -8.17 2.02 -2.92
C LEU A 318 -9.44 1.45 -2.27
N ILE A 319 -10.34 2.32 -1.83
CA ILE A 319 -11.68 1.91 -1.36
C ILE A 319 -12.75 2.85 -1.88
N TYR A 320 -13.96 2.35 -2.10
CA TYR A 320 -15.14 3.20 -2.28
C TYR A 320 -15.73 3.54 -0.93
N TYR A 321 -16.05 4.81 -0.72
CA TYR A 321 -16.66 5.23 0.52
C TYR A 321 -18.18 5.04 0.46
N GLU A 322 -18.69 4.14 1.30
CA GLU A 322 -20.12 3.84 1.43
C GLU A 322 -20.67 4.17 2.84
N GLY A 323 -19.89 4.88 3.64
CA GLY A 323 -20.28 5.28 5.00
C GLY A 323 -21.32 6.39 5.02
N THR A 324 -21.89 6.61 6.19
CA THR A 324 -22.94 7.62 6.42
C THR A 324 -22.42 8.93 6.99
N MET A 325 -21.21 8.93 7.60
CA MET A 325 -20.65 10.12 8.26
C MET A 325 -20.33 11.26 7.28
N PHE A 326 -19.94 10.93 6.05
CA PHE A 326 -19.54 11.89 5.02
C PHE A 326 -20.39 11.71 3.76
N PRO A 327 -21.66 12.20 3.74
CA PRO A 327 -22.51 12.04 2.55
C PRO A 327 -21.88 12.57 1.26
N GLU A 328 -21.05 13.60 1.36
CA GLU A 328 -20.32 14.21 0.23
C GLU A 328 -19.19 13.32 -0.34
N LEU A 329 -18.83 12.24 0.38
CA LEU A 329 -17.85 11.25 -0.09
C LEU A 329 -18.50 9.99 -0.64
N ARG A 330 -19.82 9.84 -0.51
CA ARG A 330 -20.49 8.60 -0.90
C ARG A 330 -20.26 8.28 -2.38
N GLY A 331 -19.88 7.04 -2.66
CA GLY A 331 -19.48 6.56 -3.97
C GLY A 331 -18.11 7.03 -4.47
N ARG A 332 -17.44 7.97 -3.77
CA ARG A 332 -16.10 8.42 -4.18
C ARG A 332 -15.04 7.35 -3.92
N LEU A 333 -14.04 7.32 -4.79
CA LEU A 333 -12.85 6.51 -4.62
C LEU A 333 -11.88 7.20 -3.66
N LEU A 334 -11.64 6.61 -2.50
CA LEU A 334 -10.58 7.04 -1.60
C LEU A 334 -9.29 6.32 -1.96
N MET A 335 -8.19 7.07 -1.98
CA MET A 335 -6.85 6.58 -2.29
C MET A 335 -5.90 6.95 -1.15
N SER A 336 -5.12 6.01 -0.66
CA SER A 336 -3.99 6.28 0.24
C SER A 336 -2.71 6.43 -0.58
N TRP A 337 -2.11 7.61 -0.57
CA TRP A 337 -0.82 7.87 -1.19
C TRP A 337 0.28 7.82 -0.12
N HIS A 338 0.90 6.66 0.01
CA HIS A 338 1.90 6.41 1.04
C HIS A 338 3.18 7.22 0.83
N GLY A 339 3.73 7.14 -0.37
CA GLY A 339 4.89 7.86 -0.86
C GLY A 339 6.02 8.14 0.14
N TYR A 340 7.13 8.62 -0.35
CA TYR A 340 8.25 9.08 0.50
C TYR A 340 8.77 10.46 0.04
N ARG A 341 8.14 11.05 -0.97
CA ARG A 341 8.40 12.39 -1.51
C ARG A 341 7.22 13.32 -1.21
N ARG A 342 7.32 14.57 -1.63
CA ARG A 342 6.32 15.63 -1.34
C ARG A 342 4.89 15.29 -1.80
N THR A 343 4.76 14.42 -2.77
CA THR A 343 3.48 13.98 -3.33
C THR A 343 2.80 12.89 -2.51
N GLY A 344 3.55 12.12 -1.72
CA GLY A 344 3.03 11.13 -0.80
C GLY A 344 2.48 11.68 0.52
N GLY A 345 2.12 10.79 1.43
CA GLY A 345 1.58 11.13 2.74
C GLY A 345 0.20 11.78 2.65
N ARG A 346 -0.71 11.24 1.81
CA ARG A 346 -2.03 11.86 1.57
C ARG A 346 -3.13 10.83 1.53
N ILE A 347 -4.33 11.27 1.91
CA ILE A 347 -5.57 10.61 1.56
C ILE A 347 -6.31 11.52 0.61
N VAL A 348 -6.69 10.96 -0.54
CA VAL A 348 -7.34 11.67 -1.64
C VAL A 348 -8.71 11.04 -1.89
N ALA A 349 -9.74 11.88 -2.03
CA ALA A 349 -11.08 11.48 -2.41
C ALA A 349 -11.32 11.90 -3.87
N ALA A 350 -11.35 10.94 -4.78
CA ALA A 350 -11.63 11.15 -6.20
C ALA A 350 -13.13 11.08 -6.49
N GLU A 351 -13.58 11.91 -7.42
CA GLU A 351 -14.90 11.78 -8.02
C GLU A 351 -14.93 10.58 -8.96
N THR A 352 -16.06 9.89 -9.05
CA THR A 352 -16.22 8.70 -9.88
C THR A 352 -17.45 8.79 -10.75
N ASP A 353 -17.44 8.04 -11.84
CA ASP A 353 -18.63 7.78 -12.63
C ASP A 353 -19.46 6.62 -12.01
N ASP A 354 -20.56 6.25 -12.64
CA ASP A 354 -21.47 5.18 -12.24
C ASP A 354 -20.83 3.76 -12.33
N GLN A 355 -19.71 3.64 -13.04
CA GLN A 355 -18.89 2.42 -13.10
C GLN A 355 -17.78 2.43 -12.06
N GLY A 356 -17.66 3.44 -11.21
CA GLY A 356 -16.63 3.59 -10.21
C GLY A 356 -15.28 4.06 -10.76
N ARG A 357 -15.18 4.43 -12.03
CA ARG A 357 -13.93 4.93 -12.61
C ARG A 357 -13.69 6.38 -12.17
N PRO A 358 -12.46 6.77 -11.82
CA PRO A 358 -12.19 8.15 -11.44
C PRO A 358 -12.49 9.10 -12.59
N LEU A 359 -13.22 10.18 -12.29
CA LEU A 359 -13.38 11.29 -13.22
C LEU A 359 -12.06 12.05 -13.34
N THR A 360 -11.75 12.50 -14.55
CA THR A 360 -10.49 13.16 -14.86
C THR A 360 -10.70 14.46 -15.59
N ASP A 361 -9.75 15.40 -15.40
CA ASP A 361 -9.62 16.61 -16.18
C ASP A 361 -8.40 16.49 -17.10
N ILE A 362 -8.56 16.85 -18.36
CA ILE A 362 -7.47 16.89 -19.34
C ILE A 362 -6.88 18.30 -19.35
N GLY A 363 -5.57 18.41 -19.09
CA GLY A 363 -4.88 19.72 -19.07
C GLY A 363 -5.22 20.59 -17.87
N GLY A 364 -5.90 20.03 -16.86
CA GLY A 364 -6.25 20.73 -15.63
C GLY A 364 -5.04 21.06 -14.77
N ARG A 365 -5.11 22.16 -14.02
CA ARG A 365 -4.14 22.45 -12.96
C ARG A 365 -4.42 21.50 -11.79
N TYR A 366 -3.40 20.83 -11.34
CA TYR A 366 -3.43 19.81 -10.29
C TYR A 366 -3.86 20.38 -8.94
N ALA A 367 -5.14 20.37 -8.65
CA ALA A 367 -5.67 20.70 -7.32
C ALA A 367 -5.12 19.74 -6.24
N LEU A 368 -4.70 18.54 -6.64
CA LEU A 368 -4.20 17.49 -5.73
C LEU A 368 -2.70 17.56 -5.48
N TYR A 369 -1.96 18.43 -6.18
CA TYR A 369 -0.52 18.54 -6.06
C TYR A 369 -0.07 19.57 -5.03
N PRO A 370 1.02 19.30 -4.33
CA PRO A 370 1.71 20.35 -3.58
C PRO A 370 2.18 21.45 -4.53
N ARG A 371 2.09 22.70 -4.10
CA ARG A 371 2.65 23.83 -4.86
C ARG A 371 4.15 23.57 -5.15
N GLY A 372 4.56 23.79 -6.40
CA GLY A 372 5.95 23.62 -6.85
C GLY A 372 6.29 22.20 -7.29
N SER A 373 5.32 21.30 -7.47
CA SER A 373 5.50 20.06 -8.20
C SER A 373 5.59 20.31 -9.70
N ALA A 374 6.29 19.42 -10.43
CA ALA A 374 6.36 19.50 -11.89
C ALA A 374 4.97 19.42 -12.52
N PRO A 375 4.73 20.08 -13.63
CA PRO A 375 3.47 19.97 -14.34
C PRO A 375 3.30 18.57 -14.93
N TYR A 376 2.08 18.09 -15.01
CA TYR A 376 1.74 16.88 -15.75
C TYR A 376 2.07 17.01 -17.24
N PRO A 377 2.23 15.89 -17.95
CA PRO A 377 2.30 15.91 -19.40
C PRO A 377 1.07 16.59 -19.98
N THR A 378 1.26 17.42 -21.00
CA THR A 378 0.16 18.04 -21.72
C THR A 378 -0.83 16.98 -22.20
N GLY A 379 -2.10 17.15 -21.89
CA GLY A 379 -3.15 16.20 -22.29
C GLY A 379 -3.29 14.96 -21.38
N ALA A 380 -2.52 14.87 -20.30
CA ALA A 380 -2.65 13.75 -19.36
C ALA A 380 -3.96 13.83 -18.54
N PRO A 381 -4.66 12.70 -18.33
CA PRO A 381 -5.83 12.65 -17.48
C PRO A 381 -5.40 12.71 -16.01
N SER A 382 -5.77 13.79 -15.33
CA SER A 382 -5.56 13.95 -13.88
C SER A 382 -6.85 13.69 -13.11
N VAL A 383 -6.75 13.05 -11.96
CA VAL A 383 -7.91 12.73 -11.11
C VAL A 383 -8.59 14.01 -10.62
N ARG A 384 -9.90 14.09 -10.82
CA ARG A 384 -10.75 15.11 -10.20
C ARG A 384 -11.08 14.71 -8.77
N GLY A 385 -10.85 15.60 -7.79
CA GLY A 385 -11.12 15.29 -6.40
C GLY A 385 -10.51 16.27 -5.42
N LYS A 386 -10.35 15.83 -4.16
CA LYS A 386 -9.79 16.64 -3.08
C LYS A 386 -8.83 15.84 -2.18
N VAL A 387 -7.85 16.51 -1.62
CA VAL A 387 -6.99 15.96 -0.57
C VAL A 387 -7.69 16.14 0.77
N LEU A 388 -7.92 15.06 1.51
CA LEU A 388 -8.50 15.11 2.86
C LEU A 388 -7.48 15.50 3.92
N THR A 389 -6.20 15.17 3.72
CA THR A 389 -5.08 15.38 4.66
C THR A 389 -4.01 16.35 4.11
N PRO A 390 -4.36 17.59 3.74
CA PRO A 390 -3.40 18.52 3.13
C PRO A 390 -2.26 18.96 4.07
N GLY A 391 -2.36 18.69 5.36
CA GLY A 391 -1.34 19.00 6.35
C GLY A 391 -0.27 17.91 6.52
N TRP A 392 -0.44 16.73 5.93
CA TRP A 392 0.59 15.69 5.97
C TRP A 392 1.72 15.95 4.98
N ASP A 393 2.90 15.45 5.33
CA ASP A 393 4.07 15.43 4.46
C ASP A 393 4.76 14.06 4.59
N ALA A 394 5.10 13.41 3.47
CA ALA A 394 5.81 12.13 3.47
C ALA A 394 7.34 12.30 3.60
N VAL A 395 7.86 13.51 3.43
CA VAL A 395 9.31 13.77 3.43
C VAL A 395 9.88 13.55 4.84
N ALA A 396 10.98 12.80 4.91
CA ALA A 396 11.69 12.58 6.16
C ALA A 396 12.14 13.92 6.82
N GLY A 397 11.97 14.01 8.13
CA GLY A 397 12.31 15.20 8.91
C GLY A 397 11.24 16.30 8.92
N ARG A 398 10.19 16.19 8.12
CA ARG A 398 9.03 17.08 8.18
C ARG A 398 7.94 16.52 9.10
N GLN A 399 7.23 17.40 9.77
CA GLN A 399 6.14 17.04 10.67
C GLN A 399 4.89 17.88 10.36
N PRO A 400 3.69 17.34 10.54
CA PRO A 400 3.38 15.95 10.83
C PRO A 400 3.60 15.07 9.58
N ARG A 401 4.30 13.95 9.77
CA ARG A 401 4.59 13.00 8.70
C ARG A 401 3.46 12.01 8.56
N GLY A 402 2.85 11.93 7.37
CA GLY A 402 1.85 10.94 7.03
C GLY A 402 2.41 9.80 6.18
N SER A 403 2.03 8.58 6.51
CA SER A 403 2.34 7.37 5.72
C SER A 403 1.14 6.43 5.70
N PRO A 404 -0.01 6.88 5.13
CA PRO A 404 -1.22 6.07 5.11
C PRO A 404 -1.02 4.82 4.28
N VAL A 405 -1.46 3.68 4.80
CA VAL A 405 -1.37 2.39 4.10
C VAL A 405 -2.76 1.93 3.69
N VAL A 406 -3.55 1.38 4.61
CA VAL A 406 -4.88 0.85 4.33
C VAL A 406 -5.93 1.70 5.02
N MET A 407 -7.07 1.84 4.35
CA MET A 407 -8.26 2.51 4.87
C MET A 407 -9.39 1.51 5.05
N ALA A 408 -10.25 1.76 6.03
CA ALA A 408 -11.49 1.01 6.20
C ALA A 408 -12.59 1.93 6.74
N VAL A 409 -13.82 1.68 6.34
CA VAL A 409 -14.99 2.43 6.82
C VAL A 409 -15.56 1.72 8.02
N ALA A 410 -15.67 2.43 9.13
CA ALA A 410 -16.29 1.94 10.37
C ALA A 410 -17.83 1.96 10.27
N ALA A 411 -18.50 1.26 11.18
CA ALA A 411 -19.96 1.20 11.22
C ALA A 411 -20.61 2.58 11.39
N ASP A 412 -19.95 3.52 12.07
CA ASP A 412 -20.41 4.91 12.24
C ASP A 412 -20.07 5.80 11.01
N GLY A 413 -19.47 5.24 9.98
CA GLY A 413 -19.08 5.93 8.77
C GLY A 413 -17.73 6.65 8.84
N ALA A 414 -17.01 6.63 9.96
CA ALA A 414 -15.65 7.17 10.03
C ALA A 414 -14.67 6.36 9.18
N ILE A 415 -13.62 7.03 8.68
CA ILE A 415 -12.57 6.38 7.89
C ILE A 415 -11.40 6.09 8.82
N TRP A 416 -11.10 4.81 9.01
CA TRP A 416 -9.94 4.37 9.76
C TRP A 416 -8.74 4.21 8.83
N VAL A 417 -7.55 4.51 9.33
CA VAL A 417 -6.32 4.55 8.53
C VAL A 417 -5.17 3.94 9.32
N THR A 418 -4.40 3.05 8.71
CA THR A 418 -3.11 2.63 9.24
C THR A 418 -2.01 3.56 8.75
N ASP A 419 -1.08 3.93 9.65
CA ASP A 419 0.17 4.62 9.34
C ASP A 419 1.33 3.77 9.83
N ASP A 420 2.05 3.14 8.91
CA ASP A 420 3.08 2.16 9.25
C ASP A 420 4.37 2.78 9.79
N ARG A 421 4.75 3.95 9.28
CA ARG A 421 5.98 4.64 9.70
C ARG A 421 5.86 5.29 11.07
N SER A 422 4.67 5.78 11.39
CA SER A 422 4.37 6.37 12.71
C SER A 422 3.82 5.33 13.69
N ARG A 423 3.62 4.08 13.26
CA ARG A 423 3.03 3.00 14.06
C ARG A 423 1.69 3.42 14.66
N ALA A 424 0.82 4.00 13.84
CA ALA A 424 -0.41 4.57 14.32
C ALA A 424 -1.64 3.97 13.64
N ILE A 425 -2.74 3.96 14.38
CA ILE A 425 -4.09 3.82 13.86
C ILE A 425 -4.78 5.16 14.05
N LEU A 426 -5.30 5.69 12.97
CA LEU A 426 -5.92 6.99 12.90
C LEU A 426 -7.38 6.86 12.47
N ARG A 427 -8.18 7.90 12.77
CA ARG A 427 -9.59 7.94 12.43
C ARG A 427 -9.96 9.33 11.89
N ILE A 428 -10.42 9.40 10.66
CA ILE A 428 -11.01 10.62 10.09
C ILE A 428 -12.47 10.66 10.52
N ALA A 429 -12.88 11.75 11.14
CA ALA A 429 -14.23 11.98 11.61
C ALA A 429 -14.68 13.42 11.35
N ARG A 430 -15.92 13.75 11.70
CA ARG A 430 -16.40 15.13 11.80
C ARG A 430 -15.79 15.80 13.02
N PRO A 431 -15.39 17.08 12.93
CA PRO A 431 -15.14 17.86 14.13
C PRO A 431 -16.38 17.83 15.04
N THR A 432 -16.20 17.67 16.31
CA THR A 432 -17.23 17.93 17.31
C THR A 432 -17.15 19.41 17.65
N ASP A 433 -18.27 20.11 17.57
CA ASP A 433 -18.42 21.50 17.99
C ASP A 433 -18.01 21.68 19.46
#